data_4e4b1c23473f19d122b7186bd9679888
#
_entry.id   4e4b1c23473f19d122b7186bd9679888
#
_cell.length_a   1.000
_cell.length_b   1.000
_cell.length_c   1.000
_cell.angle_alpha   90.00
_cell.angle_beta   90.00
_cell.angle_gamma   90.00
#
_symmetry.space_group_name_H-M   'P 1'
#
loop_
_entity.id
_entity.type
_entity.pdbx_description
1 polymer ?
#
loop_
_entity_poly.entity_id
_entity_poly.type
_entity_poly.pdbx_seq_one_letter_code
_entity_poly.pdbx_strand_id
1 'polypeptide(L)'
;VLTSMNYNFLRQAKKINPDIKTGYTMKMSYGGLEDMDAADFFSVKYTYITESFVEHAHSLGKEVCAWTLNYQGDMQRMVNCGVDNIITDDPELVRKVILGTTDRNPSFVSLLGYALK
;
A
#
# COMPACT_ATOMS: atom_id res chain seq x y z
N VAL A 1 -0.25 -12.58 -6.11
CA VAL A 1 -0.86 -11.66 -5.13
C VAL A 1 -2.38 -11.75 -5.22
N LEU A 2 -3.03 -11.88 -4.09
CA LEU A 2 -4.48 -11.95 -3.99
C LEU A 2 -4.97 -10.82 -3.09
N THR A 3 -5.91 -9.99 -3.60
CA THR A 3 -6.52 -8.93 -2.81
C THR A 3 -8.02 -9.17 -2.69
N SER A 4 -8.60 -8.80 -1.57
CA SER A 4 -10.03 -8.92 -1.34
C SER A 4 -10.49 -7.95 -0.27
N MET A 5 -11.75 -7.51 -0.39
CA MET A 5 -12.45 -6.78 0.67
C MET A 5 -13.04 -7.72 1.72
N ASN A 6 -13.00 -9.01 1.45
CA ASN A 6 -13.50 -10.04 2.35
C ASN A 6 -12.33 -10.70 3.08
N TYR A 7 -12.15 -10.33 4.34
CA TYR A 7 -11.03 -10.83 5.13
C TYR A 7 -11.07 -12.36 5.31
N ASN A 8 -12.27 -12.91 5.47
CA ASN A 8 -12.44 -14.36 5.63
C ASN A 8 -11.94 -15.13 4.39
N PHE A 9 -12.13 -14.56 3.22
CA PHE A 9 -11.61 -15.12 1.98
C PHE A 9 -10.07 -15.19 2.00
N LEU A 10 -9.42 -14.15 2.53
CA LEU A 10 -7.95 -14.14 2.67
C LEU A 10 -7.48 -15.21 3.64
N ARG A 11 -8.21 -15.41 4.74
CA ARG A 11 -7.89 -16.47 5.70
C ARG A 11 -7.96 -17.85 5.06
N GLN A 12 -9.00 -18.10 4.26
CA GLN A 12 -9.16 -19.37 3.55
C GLN A 12 -8.06 -19.57 2.51
N ALA A 13 -7.70 -18.52 1.77
CA ALA A 13 -6.62 -18.59 0.79
C ALA A 13 -5.29 -18.96 1.45
N LYS A 14 -4.98 -18.37 2.61
CA LYS A 14 -3.76 -18.70 3.37
C LYS A 14 -3.75 -20.15 3.86
N LYS A 15 -4.90 -20.72 4.18
CA LYS A 15 -5.00 -22.13 4.56
C LYS A 15 -4.67 -23.06 3.40
N ILE A 16 -5.08 -22.70 2.19
CA ILE A 16 -4.84 -23.48 0.98
C ILE A 16 -3.38 -23.33 0.53
N ASN A 17 -2.87 -22.10 0.55
CA ASN A 17 -1.49 -21.81 0.16
C ASN A 17 -0.90 -20.74 1.09
N PRO A 18 -0.17 -21.16 2.15
CA PRO A 18 0.41 -20.21 3.11
C PRO A 18 1.41 -19.22 2.51
N ASP A 19 1.98 -19.54 1.34
CA ASP A 19 2.98 -18.70 0.69
C ASP A 19 2.37 -17.62 -0.20
N ILE A 20 1.05 -17.63 -0.41
CA ILE A 20 0.42 -16.61 -1.25
C ILE A 20 0.44 -15.25 -0.54
N LYS A 21 0.85 -14.21 -1.27
CA LYS A 21 0.81 -12.84 -0.76
C LYS A 21 -0.61 -12.32 -0.84
N THR A 22 -1.15 -11.87 0.29
CA THR A 22 -2.54 -11.40 0.39
C THR A 22 -2.60 -9.94 0.79
N GLY A 23 -3.55 -9.21 0.22
CA GLY A 23 -3.83 -7.83 0.57
C GLY A 23 -5.29 -7.65 0.95
N TYR A 24 -5.52 -6.97 2.07
CA TYR A 24 -6.87 -6.62 2.49
C TYR A 24 -7.22 -5.23 1.97
N THR A 25 -8.25 -5.15 1.12
CA THR A 25 -8.69 -3.90 0.51
C THR A 25 -9.70 -3.21 1.42
N MET A 26 -9.40 -1.98 1.80
CA MET A 26 -10.23 -1.17 2.69
C MET A 26 -10.61 0.14 2.02
N LYS A 27 -11.90 0.52 2.09
CA LYS A 27 -12.39 1.82 1.61
C LYS A 27 -12.18 2.92 2.63
N MET A 28 -11.96 2.54 3.90
CA MET A 28 -11.74 3.45 5.02
C MET A 28 -10.61 2.86 5.88
N SER A 29 -9.99 3.68 6.71
CA SER A 29 -9.05 3.14 7.68
C SER A 29 -9.82 2.57 8.87
N TYR A 30 -9.62 1.28 9.13
CA TYR A 30 -10.24 0.59 10.26
C TYR A 30 -9.24 0.47 11.40
N GLY A 31 -9.76 0.36 12.64
CA GLY A 31 -8.97 -0.10 13.76
C GLY A 31 -8.76 -1.62 13.71
N GLY A 32 -8.01 -2.16 14.67
CA GLY A 32 -7.83 -3.60 14.79
C GLY A 32 -6.93 -4.23 13.75
N LEU A 33 -5.97 -3.47 13.21
CA LEU A 33 -5.02 -3.99 12.22
C LEU A 33 -4.17 -5.13 12.78
N GLU A 34 -3.93 -5.12 14.07
CA GLU A 34 -3.13 -6.13 14.79
C GLU A 34 -3.77 -7.52 14.76
N ASP A 35 -5.07 -7.60 14.49
CA ASP A 35 -5.79 -8.88 14.42
C ASP A 35 -5.89 -9.43 13.01
N MET A 36 -5.25 -8.78 12.03
CA MET A 36 -5.37 -9.13 10.62
C MET A 36 -4.16 -9.93 10.11
N ASP A 37 -3.89 -11.07 10.73
CA ASP A 37 -2.74 -11.91 10.42
C ASP A 37 -2.75 -12.48 9.00
N ALA A 38 -3.93 -12.65 8.41
CA ALA A 38 -4.06 -13.18 7.06
C ALA A 38 -3.79 -12.15 5.96
N ALA A 39 -3.54 -10.90 6.32
CA ALA A 39 -3.21 -9.84 5.38
C ALA A 39 -1.71 -9.53 5.45
N ASP A 40 -1.01 -9.63 4.33
CA ASP A 40 0.39 -9.24 4.23
C ASP A 40 0.55 -7.74 4.00
N PHE A 41 -0.45 -7.13 3.35
CA PHE A 41 -0.48 -5.68 3.15
C PHE A 41 -1.92 -5.18 3.18
N PHE A 42 -2.05 -3.88 3.38
CA PHE A 42 -3.35 -3.20 3.33
C PHE A 42 -3.41 -2.35 2.06
N SER A 43 -4.49 -2.53 1.29
CA SER A 43 -4.76 -1.73 0.10
C SER A 43 -5.88 -0.74 0.44
N VAL A 44 -5.53 0.54 0.57
CA VAL A 44 -6.40 1.54 1.17
C VAL A 44 -6.60 2.71 0.22
N LYS A 45 -7.84 3.22 0.17
CA LYS A 45 -8.11 4.44 -0.58
C LYS A 45 -7.26 5.57 0.00
N TYR A 46 -6.54 6.28 -0.86
CA TYR A 46 -5.53 7.25 -0.42
C TYR A 46 -6.07 8.36 0.49
N THR A 47 -7.36 8.70 0.35
CA THR A 47 -7.98 9.75 1.17
C THR A 47 -8.03 9.40 2.65
N TYR A 48 -7.92 8.11 3.00
CA TYR A 48 -7.95 7.64 4.38
C TYR A 48 -6.58 7.29 4.94
N ILE A 49 -5.52 7.50 4.14
CA ILE A 49 -4.16 7.18 4.59
C ILE A 49 -3.55 8.39 5.28
N THR A 50 -3.02 8.15 6.48
CA THR A 50 -2.26 9.12 7.26
C THR A 50 -0.88 8.55 7.56
N GLU A 51 0.05 9.42 7.94
CA GLU A 51 1.38 8.97 8.39
C GLU A 51 1.28 7.99 9.56
N SER A 52 0.38 8.28 10.52
CA SER A 52 0.15 7.41 11.67
C SER A 52 -0.34 6.02 11.25
N PHE A 53 -1.23 5.96 10.26
CA PHE A 53 -1.73 4.68 9.75
C PHE A 53 -0.59 3.85 9.15
N VAL A 54 0.25 4.49 8.32
CA VAL A 54 1.38 3.80 7.69
C VAL A 54 2.38 3.32 8.73
N GLU A 55 2.71 4.16 9.70
CA GLU A 55 3.63 3.78 10.78
C GLU A 55 3.10 2.60 11.57
N HIS A 56 1.80 2.61 11.89
CA HIS A 56 1.18 1.51 12.61
C HIS A 56 1.22 0.21 11.81
N ALA A 57 0.87 0.26 10.52
CA ALA A 57 0.94 -0.91 9.65
C ALA A 57 2.36 -1.46 9.57
N HIS A 58 3.35 -0.58 9.39
CA HIS A 58 4.75 -0.98 9.34
C HIS A 58 5.23 -1.60 10.65
N SER A 59 4.76 -1.10 11.78
CA SER A 59 5.11 -1.69 13.09
C SER A 59 4.61 -3.13 13.23
N LEU A 60 3.58 -3.49 12.48
CA LEU A 60 3.02 -4.85 12.46
C LEU A 60 3.63 -5.70 11.34
N GLY A 61 4.63 -5.19 10.63
CA GLY A 61 5.25 -5.89 9.51
C GLY A 61 4.39 -5.91 8.24
N LYS A 62 3.43 -5.00 8.11
CA LYS A 62 2.52 -4.93 6.97
C LYS A 62 2.88 -3.78 6.05
N GLU A 63 2.78 -4.00 4.74
CA GLU A 63 2.94 -2.95 3.75
C GLU A 63 1.63 -2.20 3.53
N VAL A 64 1.72 -1.00 2.96
CA VAL A 64 0.54 -0.18 2.64
C VAL A 64 0.57 0.18 1.16
N CYS A 65 -0.50 -0.13 0.46
CA CYS A 65 -0.72 0.23 -0.93
C CYS A 65 -1.83 1.28 -1.00
N ALA A 66 -1.55 2.41 -1.66
CA ALA A 66 -2.52 3.50 -1.82
C ALA A 66 -3.14 3.47 -3.21
N TRP A 67 -4.45 3.64 -3.31
CA TRP A 67 -5.16 3.66 -4.59
C TRP A 67 -6.25 4.74 -4.59
N THR A 68 -6.76 5.21 -5.67
CA THR A 68 -6.11 5.34 -6.98
C THR A 68 -5.66 6.77 -7.08
N LEU A 69 -4.39 6.99 -7.40
CA LEU A 69 -3.79 8.32 -7.39
C LEU A 69 -3.47 8.77 -8.81
N ASN A 70 -4.02 9.91 -9.21
CA ASN A 70 -3.84 10.46 -10.55
C ASN A 70 -3.33 11.89 -10.56
N TYR A 71 -3.12 12.48 -9.38
CA TYR A 71 -2.66 13.87 -9.24
C TYR A 71 -1.34 13.93 -8.48
N GLN A 72 -0.47 14.83 -8.93
CA GLN A 72 0.88 14.96 -8.37
C GLN A 72 0.88 15.29 -6.87
N GLY A 73 0.02 16.19 -6.43
CA GLY A 73 -0.07 16.57 -5.02
C GLY A 73 -0.41 15.40 -4.11
N ASP A 74 -1.36 14.57 -4.54
CA ASP A 74 -1.79 13.39 -3.78
C ASP A 74 -0.68 12.33 -3.77
N MET A 75 0.00 12.14 -4.89
CA MET A 75 1.12 11.22 -4.99
C MET A 75 2.24 11.63 -4.03
N GLN A 76 2.59 12.92 -4.02
CA GLN A 76 3.63 13.43 -3.14
C GLN A 76 3.25 13.24 -1.67
N ARG A 77 1.98 13.47 -1.33
CA ARG A 77 1.50 13.27 0.04
C ARG A 77 1.63 11.80 0.46
N MET A 78 1.30 10.87 -0.44
CA MET A 78 1.42 9.44 -0.14
C MET A 78 2.87 9.00 0.01
N VAL A 79 3.76 9.51 -0.84
CA VAL A 79 5.20 9.27 -0.70
C VAL A 79 5.69 9.78 0.65
N ASN A 80 5.25 10.96 1.06
CA ASN A 80 5.64 11.56 2.34
C ASN A 80 5.08 10.79 3.54
N CYS A 81 3.92 10.14 3.38
CA CYS A 81 3.35 9.27 4.42
C CYS A 81 4.12 7.95 4.56
N GLY A 82 4.92 7.58 3.57
CA GLY A 82 5.73 6.37 3.62
C GLY A 82 5.06 5.13 3.07
N VAL A 83 4.04 5.26 2.21
CA VAL A 83 3.38 4.10 1.58
C VAL A 83 4.38 3.29 0.77
N ASP A 84 4.15 1.99 0.66
CA ASP A 84 5.04 1.07 -0.02
C ASP A 84 4.71 0.92 -1.49
N ASN A 85 3.49 1.25 -1.88
CA ASN A 85 3.01 1.04 -3.23
C ASN A 85 1.91 2.04 -3.58
N ILE A 86 1.87 2.46 -4.85
CA ILE A 86 0.85 3.38 -5.37
C ILE A 86 0.23 2.75 -6.62
N ILE A 87 -1.11 2.72 -6.66
CA ILE A 87 -1.86 2.32 -7.84
C ILE A 87 -2.34 3.60 -8.54
N THR A 88 -2.03 3.71 -9.84
CA THR A 88 -2.32 4.90 -10.63
C THR A 88 -2.66 4.52 -12.07
N ASP A 89 -3.44 5.38 -12.73
CA ASP A 89 -3.69 5.32 -14.16
C ASP A 89 -2.61 6.06 -14.96
N ASP A 90 -1.71 6.81 -14.26
CA ASP A 90 -0.65 7.60 -14.89
C ASP A 90 0.72 7.24 -14.31
N PRO A 91 1.33 6.14 -14.77
CA PRO A 91 2.64 5.70 -14.27
C PRO A 91 3.75 6.72 -14.47
N GLU A 92 3.69 7.50 -15.56
CA GLU A 92 4.71 8.51 -15.84
C GLU A 92 4.70 9.62 -14.80
N LEU A 93 3.53 10.01 -14.33
CA LEU A 93 3.41 11.04 -13.28
C LEU A 93 3.99 10.53 -11.96
N VAL A 94 3.67 9.29 -11.57
CA VAL A 94 4.25 8.66 -10.39
C VAL A 94 5.76 8.62 -10.50
N ARG A 95 6.27 8.23 -11.67
CA ARG A 95 7.71 8.16 -11.92
C ARG A 95 8.38 9.50 -11.66
N LYS A 96 7.81 10.59 -12.17
CA LYS A 96 8.35 11.93 -11.97
C LYS A 96 8.37 12.33 -10.49
N VAL A 97 7.32 12.03 -9.76
CA VAL A 97 7.22 12.34 -8.33
C VAL A 97 8.28 11.55 -7.56
N ILE A 98 8.40 10.25 -7.83
CA ILE A 98 9.35 9.40 -7.12
C ILE A 98 10.79 9.78 -7.44
N LEU A 99 11.11 10.03 -8.71
CA LEU A 99 12.46 10.44 -9.11
C LEU A 99 12.86 11.78 -8.48
N GLY A 100 11.91 12.68 -8.25
CA GLY A 100 12.17 13.91 -7.56
C GLY A 100 12.52 13.73 -6.08
N THR A 101 12.22 12.56 -5.51
CA THR A 101 12.46 12.26 -4.10
C THR A 101 13.51 11.16 -3.85
N THR A 102 13.86 10.37 -4.87
CA THR A 102 14.78 9.23 -4.70
C THR A 102 16.17 9.62 -4.23
N ASP A 103 16.66 10.80 -4.62
CA ASP A 103 17.95 11.31 -4.15
C ASP A 103 17.97 11.51 -2.63
N ARG A 104 16.79 11.67 -2.04
CA ARG A 104 16.62 11.91 -0.61
C ARG A 104 16.35 10.64 0.19
N ASN A 105 15.76 9.64 -0.47
CA ASN A 105 15.38 8.38 0.21
C ASN A 105 15.39 7.21 -0.78
N PRO A 106 16.47 6.40 -0.77
CA PRO A 106 16.61 5.27 -1.70
C PRO A 106 15.49 4.22 -1.62
N SER A 107 14.75 4.14 -0.52
CA SER A 107 13.67 3.16 -0.39
C SER A 107 12.55 3.37 -1.40
N PHE A 108 12.42 4.58 -1.95
CA PHE A 108 11.42 4.87 -2.96
C PHE A 108 11.69 4.21 -4.31
N VAL A 109 12.89 3.68 -4.52
CA VAL A 109 13.20 2.87 -5.72
C VAL A 109 12.29 1.64 -5.79
N SER A 110 12.04 1.02 -4.64
CA SER A 110 11.11 -0.11 -4.55
C SER A 110 9.69 0.29 -4.94
N LEU A 111 9.24 1.45 -4.49
CA LEU A 111 7.92 2.00 -4.83
C LEU A 111 7.80 2.23 -6.34
N LEU A 112 8.84 2.77 -6.97
CA LEU A 112 8.87 2.97 -8.42
C LEU A 112 8.70 1.66 -9.17
N GLY A 113 9.36 0.60 -8.74
CA GLY A 113 9.23 -0.71 -9.35
C GLY A 113 7.81 -1.25 -9.34
N TYR A 114 7.06 -0.99 -8.30
CA TYR A 114 5.66 -1.38 -8.20
C TYR A 114 4.75 -0.52 -9.09
N ALA A 115 4.98 0.77 -9.11
CA ALA A 115 4.13 1.71 -9.85
C ALA A 115 4.16 1.47 -11.36
N LEU A 116 5.24 0.89 -11.88
CA LEU A 116 5.42 0.65 -13.32
C LEU A 116 4.99 -0.76 -13.75
N LYS A 117 4.49 -1.56 -12.85
CA LYS A 117 3.95 -2.88 -13.19
C LYS A 117 2.53 -2.78 -13.66
#